data_05e9a5bcfc706f43fa55014a1c5defd6
#
_entry.id   05e9a5bcfc706f43fa55014a1c5defd6
#
_cell.length_a   1.000
_cell.length_b   1.000
_cell.length_c   1.000
_cell.angle_alpha   90.00
_cell.angle_beta   90.00
_cell.angle_gamma   90.00
#
_symmetry.space_group_name_H-M   'P 1'
#
loop_
_entity.id
_entity.type
_entity.pdbx_description
1 polymer ?
#
loop_
_entity_poly.entity_id
_entity_poly.type
_entity_poly.pdbx_seq_one_letter_code
_entity_poly.pdbx_strand_id
1 'polypeptide(L)'
;MESIQKKRFRIQNLDCAACAAKIERELEKTEGVESVALDFANLTLHLKTTDISKAMATVARIEPDVKLFATDQDDKHAQDSELSDSGHFQKQIGIIVAAGSVFVVHLIFEDKLHSLPWSWVEYPVMIV
;
A
#
# COMPACT_ATOMS: atom_id res chain seq x y z
N MET A 1 26.46 -3.70 -23.87
CA MET A 1 25.68 -4.09 -22.65
C MET A 1 24.55 -3.08 -22.50
N GLU A 2 23.36 -3.46 -22.94
CA GLU A 2 22.18 -2.61 -22.75
C GLU A 2 21.82 -2.60 -21.26
N SER A 3 21.84 -1.43 -20.67
CA SER A 3 21.51 -1.30 -19.25
C SER A 3 20.00 -1.39 -19.07
N ILE A 4 19.56 -2.35 -18.29
CA ILE A 4 18.16 -2.50 -17.88
C ILE A 4 17.79 -1.30 -17.02
N GLN A 5 16.76 -0.57 -17.43
CA GLN A 5 16.26 0.58 -16.70
C GLN A 5 14.94 0.21 -16.02
N LYS A 6 14.87 0.45 -14.71
CA LYS A 6 13.63 0.35 -13.95
C LYS A 6 13.02 1.73 -13.87
N LYS A 7 11.83 1.91 -14.42
CA LYS A 7 11.11 3.19 -14.40
C LYS A 7 9.68 3.03 -13.94
N ARG A 8 9.19 4.08 -13.30
CA ARG A 8 7.81 4.21 -12.87
C ARG A 8 7.13 5.27 -13.72
N PHE A 9 5.94 4.95 -14.21
CA PHE A 9 5.11 5.87 -14.97
C PHE A 9 3.76 6.03 -14.30
N ARG A 10 3.28 7.25 -14.23
CA ARG A 10 1.90 7.54 -13.89
C ARG A 10 1.05 7.47 -15.16
N ILE A 11 -0.08 6.78 -15.07
CA ILE A 11 -0.99 6.59 -16.19
C ILE A 11 -2.14 7.58 -16.07
N GLN A 12 -2.54 8.19 -17.19
CA GLN A 12 -3.75 8.98 -17.28
C GLN A 12 -4.65 8.43 -18.38
N ASN A 13 -5.96 8.64 -18.23
CA ASN A 13 -7.02 8.20 -19.16
C ASN A 13 -7.10 6.66 -19.29
N LEU A 14 -6.79 5.93 -18.25
CA LEU A 14 -7.01 4.49 -18.18
C LEU A 14 -8.15 4.21 -17.20
N ASP A 15 -9.35 4.02 -17.73
CA ASP A 15 -10.59 3.81 -16.97
C ASP A 15 -11.14 2.39 -17.06
N CYS A 16 -10.46 1.51 -17.81
CA CYS A 16 -10.87 0.14 -18.08
C CYS A 16 -9.86 -0.87 -17.52
N ALA A 17 -10.26 -1.67 -16.56
CA ALA A 17 -9.41 -2.72 -16.00
C ALA A 17 -9.00 -3.79 -17.03
N ALA A 18 -9.87 -4.11 -17.99
CA ALA A 18 -9.55 -5.03 -19.07
C ALA A 18 -8.50 -4.43 -20.03
N CYS A 19 -8.53 -3.12 -20.24
CA CYS A 19 -7.54 -2.39 -21.03
C CYS A 19 -6.17 -2.40 -20.32
N ALA A 20 -6.17 -2.22 -18.99
CA ALA A 20 -4.97 -2.34 -18.18
C ALA A 20 -4.31 -3.73 -18.32
N ALA A 21 -5.09 -4.78 -18.17
CA ALA A 21 -4.61 -6.16 -18.34
C ALA A 21 -4.11 -6.45 -19.77
N LYS A 22 -4.71 -5.82 -20.78
CA LYS A 22 -4.27 -5.93 -22.18
C LYS A 22 -2.92 -5.24 -22.39
N ILE A 23 -2.77 -4.03 -21.85
CA ILE A 23 -1.50 -3.29 -21.92
C ILE A 23 -0.38 -4.10 -21.26
N GLU A 24 -0.61 -4.61 -20.05
CA GLU A 24 0.36 -5.41 -19.30
C GLU A 24 0.81 -6.63 -20.11
N ARG A 25 -0.14 -7.42 -20.62
CA ARG A 25 0.13 -8.61 -21.42
C ARG A 25 0.89 -8.34 -22.72
N GLU A 26 0.62 -7.22 -23.39
CA GLU A 26 1.32 -6.87 -24.62
C GLU A 26 2.71 -6.29 -24.35
N LEU A 27 2.88 -5.59 -23.23
CA LEU A 27 4.20 -5.14 -22.79
C LEU A 27 5.10 -6.32 -22.42
N GLU A 28 4.56 -7.37 -21.74
CA GLU A 28 5.31 -8.59 -21.43
C GLU A 28 5.87 -9.29 -22.68
N LYS A 29 5.15 -9.18 -23.81
CA LYS A 29 5.58 -9.75 -25.09
C LYS A 29 6.53 -8.85 -25.88
N THR A 30 6.70 -7.60 -25.42
CA THR A 30 7.53 -6.63 -26.12
C THR A 30 9.00 -6.94 -25.86
N GLU A 31 9.76 -7.05 -26.94
CA GLU A 31 11.19 -7.32 -26.88
C GLU A 31 11.93 -6.22 -26.12
N GLY A 32 12.80 -6.61 -25.19
CA GLY A 32 13.51 -5.69 -24.32
C GLY A 32 12.80 -5.37 -23.00
N VAL A 33 11.57 -5.84 -22.81
CA VAL A 33 10.87 -5.75 -21.53
C VAL A 33 11.20 -6.97 -20.68
N GLU A 34 11.81 -6.75 -19.51
CA GLU A 34 12.16 -7.80 -18.56
C GLU A 34 11.00 -8.07 -17.58
N SER A 35 10.38 -7.02 -17.09
CA SER A 35 9.20 -7.14 -16.24
C SER A 35 8.30 -5.90 -16.35
N VAL A 36 7.01 -6.14 -16.21
CA VAL A 36 5.98 -5.10 -16.17
C VAL A 36 5.00 -5.43 -15.05
N ALA A 37 4.53 -4.41 -14.35
CA ALA A 37 3.46 -4.52 -13.40
C ALA A 37 2.62 -3.24 -13.45
N LEU A 38 1.35 -3.38 -13.76
CA LEU A 38 0.41 -2.26 -13.86
C LEU A 38 -0.53 -2.29 -12.66
N ASP A 39 -0.37 -1.31 -11.80
CA ASP A 39 -1.28 -1.06 -10.68
C ASP A 39 -2.43 -0.16 -11.16
N PHE A 40 -3.56 -0.78 -11.46
CA PHE A 40 -4.75 -0.08 -11.93
C PHE A 40 -5.37 0.81 -10.85
N ALA A 41 -5.29 0.41 -9.58
CA ALA A 41 -5.88 1.18 -8.49
C ALA A 41 -5.16 2.52 -8.27
N ASN A 42 -3.83 2.52 -8.41
CA ASN A 42 -2.99 3.70 -8.28
C ASN A 42 -2.62 4.35 -9.62
N LEU A 43 -3.10 3.81 -10.74
CA LEU A 43 -2.78 4.26 -12.10
C LEU A 43 -1.26 4.40 -12.31
N THR A 44 -0.53 3.35 -11.90
CA THR A 44 0.93 3.34 -11.94
C THR A 44 1.44 2.13 -12.71
N LEU A 45 2.37 2.36 -13.63
CA LEU A 45 3.06 1.33 -14.40
C LEU A 45 4.51 1.23 -13.92
N HIS A 46 4.90 0.08 -13.43
CA HIS A 46 6.27 -0.27 -13.13
C HIS A 46 6.83 -1.04 -14.30
N LEU A 47 7.89 -0.53 -14.91
CA LEU A 47 8.48 -1.11 -16.11
C LEU A 47 9.98 -1.30 -15.93
N LYS A 48 10.43 -2.50 -16.24
CA LYS A 48 11.84 -2.87 -16.32
C LYS A 48 12.15 -3.22 -17.78
N THR A 49 12.88 -2.37 -18.47
CA THR A 49 13.13 -2.53 -19.90
C THR A 49 14.49 -1.97 -20.30
N THR A 50 15.04 -2.49 -21.37
CA THR A 50 16.22 -1.94 -22.05
C THR A 50 15.84 -0.78 -22.99
N ASP A 51 14.61 -0.78 -23.54
CA ASP A 51 14.12 0.22 -24.48
C ASP A 51 12.73 0.77 -24.07
N ILE A 52 12.76 1.93 -23.41
CA ILE A 52 11.55 2.63 -22.97
C ILE A 52 10.73 3.11 -24.16
N SER A 53 11.38 3.54 -25.25
CA SER A 53 10.68 4.09 -26.41
C SER A 53 9.80 3.03 -27.08
N LYS A 54 10.31 1.80 -27.17
CA LYS A 54 9.58 0.64 -27.72
C LYS A 54 8.38 0.27 -26.85
N ALA A 55 8.57 0.27 -25.52
CA ALA A 55 7.49 0.00 -24.59
C ALA A 55 6.39 1.08 -24.66
N MET A 56 6.76 2.36 -24.72
CA MET A 56 5.81 3.48 -24.87
C MET A 56 5.05 3.41 -26.20
N ALA A 57 5.72 3.08 -27.29
CA ALA A 57 5.08 2.89 -28.61
C ALA A 57 4.07 1.72 -28.58
N THR A 58 4.37 0.66 -27.86
CA THR A 58 3.44 -0.47 -27.67
C THR A 58 2.18 -0.02 -26.94
N VAL A 59 2.29 0.74 -25.86
CA VAL A 59 1.12 1.26 -25.13
C VAL A 59 0.29 2.17 -26.02
N ALA A 60 0.91 3.13 -26.73
CA ALA A 60 0.22 4.05 -27.62
C ALA A 60 -0.49 3.34 -28.79
N ARG A 61 0.00 2.20 -29.23
CA ARG A 61 -0.65 1.40 -30.26
C ARG A 61 -1.91 0.69 -29.75
N ILE A 62 -1.91 0.27 -28.49
CA ILE A 62 -3.01 -0.50 -27.88
C ILE A 62 -4.12 0.45 -27.45
N GLU A 63 -3.75 1.52 -26.77
CA GLU A 63 -4.65 2.53 -26.21
C GLU A 63 -4.07 3.93 -26.48
N PRO A 64 -4.44 4.55 -27.59
CA PRO A 64 -3.87 5.84 -28.02
C PRO A 64 -4.24 7.00 -27.08
N ASP A 65 -5.34 6.87 -26.33
CA ASP A 65 -5.81 7.88 -25.39
C ASP A 65 -5.07 7.85 -24.04
N VAL A 66 -4.36 6.76 -23.77
CA VAL A 66 -3.58 6.58 -22.53
C VAL A 66 -2.29 7.38 -22.61
N LYS A 67 -2.03 8.19 -21.58
CA LYS A 67 -0.81 8.98 -21.45
C LYS A 67 0.05 8.46 -20.31
N LEU A 68 1.33 8.25 -20.59
CA LEU A 68 2.34 7.84 -19.63
C LEU A 68 3.22 9.03 -19.28
N PHE A 69 3.30 9.34 -17.99
CA PHE A 69 4.19 10.37 -17.44
C PHE A 69 5.27 9.69 -16.63
N ALA A 70 6.53 9.86 -17.01
CA ALA A 70 7.64 9.37 -16.22
C ALA A 70 7.62 10.08 -14.85
N THR A 71 7.58 9.32 -13.79
CA THR A 71 7.74 9.84 -12.45
C THR A 71 9.21 9.64 -12.09
N ASP A 72 10.03 10.69 -12.30
CA ASP A 72 11.45 10.72 -11.90
C ASP A 72 11.54 10.82 -10.36
N GLN A 73 11.09 9.81 -9.67
CA GLN A 73 11.50 9.58 -8.30
C GLN A 73 12.46 8.41 -8.33
N ASP A 74 13.74 8.77 -8.26
CA ASP A 74 14.86 7.87 -8.08
C ASP A 74 14.51 6.71 -7.15
N ASP A 75 14.97 5.53 -7.52
CA ASP A 75 14.85 4.22 -6.88
C ASP A 75 15.23 4.14 -5.38
N LYS A 76 15.10 5.22 -4.63
CA LYS A 76 15.32 5.24 -3.18
C LYS A 76 14.11 4.81 -2.34
N HIS A 77 12.94 4.58 -2.96
CA HIS A 77 11.72 4.20 -2.22
C HIS A 77 11.08 2.88 -2.67
N ALA A 78 11.64 2.16 -3.64
CA ALA A 78 11.08 0.88 -4.08
C ALA A 78 11.47 -0.32 -3.20
N GLN A 79 12.33 -0.11 -2.21
CA GLN A 79 12.73 -1.14 -1.25
C GLN A 79 12.19 -0.89 0.16
N ASP A 80 11.55 0.28 0.38
CA ASP A 80 11.02 0.66 1.69
C ASP A 80 9.48 0.57 1.78
N SER A 81 8.78 0.14 0.73
CA SER A 81 7.31 -0.01 0.79
C SER A 81 6.85 -1.22 1.59
N GLU A 82 7.74 -2.14 1.92
CA GLU A 82 7.44 -3.25 2.84
C GLU A 82 7.98 -3.05 4.27
N LEU A 83 8.83 -2.05 4.50
CA LEU A 83 9.46 -1.85 5.81
C LEU A 83 9.42 -0.41 6.34
N SER A 84 8.89 0.56 5.59
CA SER A 84 8.86 1.97 6.02
C SER A 84 7.56 2.41 6.67
N ASP A 85 6.61 1.49 6.91
CA ASP A 85 5.49 1.72 7.83
C ASP A 85 5.85 1.39 9.30
N SER A 86 7.13 1.16 9.59
CA SER A 86 7.59 0.86 10.95
C SER A 86 7.34 1.99 11.95
N GLY A 87 7.26 3.23 11.50
CA GLY A 87 6.95 4.37 12.37
C GLY A 87 5.46 4.47 12.73
N HIS A 88 4.57 4.17 11.80
CA HIS A 88 3.13 4.12 12.05
C HIS A 88 2.72 2.78 12.66
N PHE A 89 3.37 1.70 12.25
CA PHE A 89 3.17 0.35 12.76
C PHE A 89 3.66 0.21 14.22
N GLN A 90 4.79 0.83 14.60
CA GLN A 90 5.23 0.89 15.99
C GLN A 90 4.26 1.66 16.89
N LYS A 91 3.65 2.75 16.39
CA LYS A 91 2.60 3.46 17.15
C LYS A 91 1.33 2.62 17.29
N GLN A 92 0.93 1.89 16.24
CA GLN A 92 -0.24 1.01 16.29
C GLN A 92 0.02 -0.21 17.19
N ILE A 93 1.19 -0.83 17.12
CA ILE A 93 1.57 -1.92 18.03
C ILE A 93 1.61 -1.41 19.47
N GLY A 94 2.14 -0.22 19.72
CA GLY A 94 2.17 0.39 21.04
C GLY A 94 0.77 0.53 21.66
N ILE A 95 -0.22 0.93 20.87
CA ILE A 95 -1.62 1.05 21.31
C ILE A 95 -2.22 -0.35 21.59
N ILE A 96 -1.96 -1.34 20.75
CA ILE A 96 -2.45 -2.71 20.92
C ILE A 96 -1.84 -3.35 22.17
N VAL A 97 -0.53 -3.18 22.39
CA VAL A 97 0.17 -3.70 23.58
C VAL A 97 -0.32 -2.99 24.84
N ALA A 98 -0.54 -1.67 24.81
CA ALA A 98 -1.08 -0.92 25.94
C ALA A 98 -2.51 -1.36 26.27
N ALA A 99 -3.38 -1.51 25.27
CA ALA A 99 -4.75 -2.01 25.46
C ALA A 99 -4.76 -3.46 25.99
N GLY A 100 -3.89 -4.32 25.44
CA GLY A 100 -3.73 -5.70 25.88
C GLY A 100 -3.21 -5.80 27.31
N SER A 101 -2.27 -4.94 27.72
CA SER A 101 -1.74 -4.95 29.09
C SER A 101 -2.79 -4.52 30.12
N VAL A 102 -3.62 -3.53 29.79
CA VAL A 102 -4.76 -3.13 30.64
C VAL A 102 -5.74 -4.28 30.79
N PHE A 103 -6.03 -4.99 29.71
CA PHE A 103 -6.94 -6.15 29.74
C PHE A 103 -6.38 -7.30 30.61
N VAL A 104 -5.08 -7.60 30.47
CA VAL A 104 -4.42 -8.62 31.30
C VAL A 104 -4.40 -8.23 32.78
N VAL A 105 -4.11 -6.96 33.08
CA VAL A 105 -4.19 -6.43 34.46
C VAL A 105 -5.62 -6.56 35.00
N HIS A 106 -6.63 -6.28 34.19
CA HIS A 106 -8.03 -6.48 34.57
C HIS A 106 -8.35 -7.92 34.93
N LEU A 107 -7.91 -8.88 34.09
CA LEU A 107 -8.13 -10.32 34.37
C LEU A 107 -7.44 -10.80 35.65
N ILE A 108 -6.21 -10.33 35.93
CA ILE A 108 -5.46 -10.71 37.14
C ILE A 108 -6.08 -10.05 38.40
N PHE A 109 -6.66 -8.87 38.24
CA PHE A 109 -7.25 -8.10 39.33
C PHE A 109 -8.74 -8.38 39.55
N GLU A 110 -9.38 -9.16 38.68
CA GLU A 110 -10.81 -9.45 38.76
C GLU A 110 -11.19 -10.08 40.12
N ASP A 111 -10.39 -11.00 40.60
CA ASP A 111 -10.57 -11.63 41.92
C ASP A 111 -10.38 -10.64 43.09
N LYS A 112 -9.54 -9.63 42.92
CA LYS A 112 -9.30 -8.60 43.93
C LYS A 112 -10.32 -7.48 43.90
N LEU A 113 -10.86 -7.12 42.73
CA LEU A 113 -11.89 -6.12 42.59
C LEU A 113 -13.24 -6.60 43.15
N HIS A 114 -13.52 -7.89 43.08
CA HIS A 114 -14.74 -8.46 43.65
C HIS A 114 -14.75 -8.43 45.20
N SER A 115 -13.61 -8.22 45.83
CA SER A 115 -13.51 -8.05 47.26
C SER A 115 -13.59 -6.62 47.77
N LEU A 116 -13.65 -5.63 46.86
CA LEU A 116 -13.88 -4.24 47.21
C LEU A 116 -15.39 -3.98 47.32
N PRO A 117 -15.88 -3.45 48.45
CA PRO A 117 -17.29 -3.15 48.61
C PRO A 117 -17.67 -2.08 47.59
N TRP A 118 -18.46 -2.46 46.59
CA TRP A 118 -19.00 -1.60 45.51
C TRP A 118 -19.99 -0.52 46.02
N SER A 119 -20.07 -0.30 47.31
CA SER A 119 -21.01 0.60 47.94
C SER A 119 -20.85 2.09 47.56
N TRP A 120 -19.83 2.43 46.79
CA TRP A 120 -19.52 3.81 46.38
C TRP A 120 -20.15 4.22 45.03
N VAL A 121 -20.67 3.29 44.26
CA VAL A 121 -21.19 3.58 42.91
C VAL A 121 -22.70 3.77 42.89
N GLU A 122 -23.41 3.40 43.95
CA GLU A 122 -24.88 3.52 43.99
C GLU A 122 -25.43 4.89 44.42
N TYR A 123 -24.58 5.87 44.75
CA TYR A 123 -25.02 7.12 45.36
C TYR A 123 -25.35 8.32 44.47
N PRO A 124 -25.16 8.39 43.14
CA PRO A 124 -25.56 9.60 42.42
C PRO A 124 -26.88 9.52 41.64
N VAL A 125 -27.67 8.45 41.72
CA VAL A 125 -28.86 8.32 40.84
C VAL A 125 -30.18 8.70 41.55
N MET A 126 -30.15 9.14 42.79
CA MET A 126 -31.38 9.48 43.50
C MET A 126 -31.42 10.93 44.01
N ILE A 127 -31.17 11.91 43.11
CA ILE A 127 -31.63 13.30 43.32
C ILE A 127 -32.03 13.88 41.97
N VAL A 128 -33.26 13.68 41.54
CA VAL A 128 -34.19 14.62 40.91
C VAL A 128 -35.59 14.16 41.24
#